data_5eb8fb23cbb3be6fd78ae56458d66bbe
#
_entry.id   5eb8fb23cbb3be6fd78ae56458d66bbe
#
_cell.length_a   1.000
_cell.length_b   1.000
_cell.length_c   1.000
_cell.angle_alpha   90.00
_cell.angle_beta   90.00
_cell.angle_gamma   90.00
#
_symmetry.space_group_name_H-M   'P 1'
#
loop_
_entity.id
_entity.type
_entity.pdbx_description
1 polymer ?
#
loop_
_entity_poly.entity_id
_entity_poly.type
_entity_poly.pdbx_seq_one_letter_code
_entity_poly.pdbx_strand_id
1 'polypeptide(L)'
;MIRRHISFSGWVQGVGFRYRARHAANLYGCTGWVRNEWDGSVTMEIQGTEESIDAVVLAIQRGTYVQIERMESTAMPLIEGERGFRTE
;
A
#
# COMPACT_ATOMS: atom_id res chain seq x y z
N MET A 1 3.92 12.27 -10.94
CA MET A 1 4.30 11.11 -10.11
C MET A 1 4.56 11.58 -8.69
N ILE A 2 4.04 10.84 -7.71
CA ILE A 2 4.17 11.16 -6.29
C ILE A 2 4.56 9.89 -5.52
N ARG A 3 5.01 10.07 -4.28
CA ARG A 3 5.28 8.96 -3.36
C ARG A 3 4.59 9.23 -2.04
N ARG A 4 3.96 8.20 -1.49
CA ARG A 4 3.25 8.28 -0.21
C ARG A 4 3.76 7.22 0.75
N HIS A 5 3.87 7.61 2.00
CA HIS A 5 4.08 6.71 3.12
C HIS A 5 2.74 6.56 3.84
N ILE A 6 2.17 5.35 3.84
CA ILE A 6 0.82 5.14 4.34
C ILE A 6 0.84 4.09 5.44
N SER A 7 0.20 4.40 6.56
CA SER A 7 0.00 3.47 7.65
C SER A 7 -1.48 3.09 7.73
N PHE A 8 -1.75 1.79 7.84
CA PHE A 8 -3.10 1.25 7.96
C PHE A 8 -3.24 0.52 9.28
N SER A 9 -4.33 0.76 10.00
CA SER A 9 -4.65 0.01 11.20
C SER A 9 -6.08 -0.51 11.13
N GLY A 10 -6.38 -1.52 11.95
CA GLY A 10 -7.64 -2.24 11.95
C GLY A 10 -7.40 -3.72 11.72
N TRP A 11 -8.28 -4.37 10.98
CA TRP A 11 -8.11 -5.77 10.57
C TRP A 11 -7.36 -5.81 9.26
N VAL A 12 -6.04 -5.68 9.36
CA VAL A 12 -5.17 -5.52 8.19
C VAL A 12 -4.09 -6.59 8.08
N GLN A 13 -3.81 -7.35 9.14
CA GLN A 13 -2.88 -8.48 9.08
C GLN A 13 -3.65 -9.80 9.04
N GLY A 14 -3.08 -10.80 8.33
CA GLY A 14 -3.70 -12.12 8.24
C GLY A 14 -4.95 -12.17 7.37
N VAL A 15 -5.18 -11.14 6.55
CA VAL A 15 -6.39 -11.00 5.72
C VAL A 15 -6.07 -10.83 4.23
N GLY A 16 -4.83 -11.11 3.83
CA GLY A 16 -4.40 -11.00 2.43
C GLY A 16 -4.06 -9.58 2.00
N PHE A 17 -3.87 -8.66 2.95
CA PHE A 17 -3.60 -7.25 2.67
C PHE A 17 -2.36 -7.07 1.78
N ARG A 18 -1.23 -7.66 2.18
CA ARG A 18 0.04 -7.48 1.44
C ARG A 18 -0.05 -8.08 0.04
N TYR A 19 -0.71 -9.22 -0.10
CA TYR A 19 -0.92 -9.84 -1.40
C TYR A 19 -1.72 -8.93 -2.31
N ARG A 20 -2.83 -8.38 -1.81
CA ARG A 20 -3.68 -7.47 -2.58
C ARG A 20 -2.93 -6.18 -2.95
N ALA A 21 -2.16 -5.64 -2.02
CA ALA A 21 -1.37 -4.44 -2.26
C ALA A 21 -0.38 -4.65 -3.40
N ARG A 22 0.37 -5.75 -3.35
CA ARG A 22 1.34 -6.07 -4.39
C ARG A 22 0.67 -6.31 -5.74
N HIS A 23 -0.41 -7.08 -5.73
CA HIS A 23 -1.12 -7.38 -6.96
C HIS A 23 -1.66 -6.10 -7.60
N ALA A 24 -2.31 -5.25 -6.84
CA ALA A 24 -2.87 -4.00 -7.34
C ALA A 24 -1.77 -3.03 -7.77
N ALA A 25 -0.69 -2.91 -7.00
CA ALA A 25 0.42 -2.03 -7.35
C ALA A 25 1.04 -2.44 -8.70
N ASN A 26 1.24 -3.74 -8.92
CA ASN A 26 1.75 -4.23 -10.18
C ASN A 26 0.78 -3.97 -11.33
N LEU A 27 -0.52 -4.13 -11.08
CA LEU A 27 -1.54 -3.89 -12.09
C LEU A 27 -1.59 -2.43 -12.54
N TYR A 28 -1.44 -1.50 -11.58
CA TYR A 28 -1.52 -0.06 -11.86
C TYR A 28 -0.17 0.61 -12.06
N GLY A 29 0.91 -0.18 -12.15
CA GLY A 29 2.23 0.36 -12.45
C GLY A 29 2.88 1.14 -11.32
N CYS A 30 2.51 0.88 -10.07
CA CYS A 30 3.12 1.52 -8.92
C CYS A 30 4.33 0.73 -8.43
N THR A 31 5.29 1.43 -7.83
CA THR A 31 6.45 0.82 -7.20
C THR A 31 6.42 1.09 -5.70
N GLY A 32 7.20 0.34 -4.93
CA GLY A 32 7.27 0.52 -3.49
C GLY A 32 7.33 -0.79 -2.73
N TRP A 33 6.79 -0.77 -1.52
CA TRP A 33 6.80 -1.94 -0.65
C TRP A 33 5.66 -1.86 0.38
N VAL A 34 5.33 -3.02 0.97
CA VAL A 34 4.33 -3.13 2.02
C VAL A 34 4.85 -4.11 3.08
N ARG A 35 4.62 -3.80 4.35
CA ARG A 35 5.17 -4.55 5.47
C ARG A 35 4.20 -4.60 6.64
N ASN A 36 4.05 -5.79 7.27
CA ASN A 36 3.37 -5.90 8.55
C ASN A 36 4.27 -5.32 9.65
N GLU A 37 3.66 -4.54 10.55
CA GLU A 37 4.36 -4.02 11.71
C GLU A 37 4.04 -4.89 12.94
N TRP A 38 4.89 -4.82 13.96
CA TRP A 38 4.73 -5.64 15.16
C TRP A 38 3.48 -5.28 15.97
N ASP A 39 2.97 -4.06 15.82
CA ASP A 39 1.78 -3.59 16.55
C ASP A 39 0.46 -3.96 15.88
N GLY A 40 0.51 -4.73 14.79
CA GLY A 40 -0.69 -5.14 14.06
C GLY A 40 -1.05 -4.24 12.89
N SER A 41 -0.38 -3.10 12.74
CA SER A 41 -0.60 -2.23 11.60
C SER A 41 0.16 -2.71 10.37
N VAL A 42 -0.13 -2.10 9.22
CA VAL A 42 0.59 -2.34 7.97
C VAL A 42 1.10 -1.00 7.46
N THR A 43 2.37 -0.98 7.07
CA THR A 43 3.00 0.20 6.46
C THR A 43 3.22 -0.06 4.98
N MET A 44 2.93 0.93 4.16
CA MET A 44 3.15 0.87 2.72
C MET A 44 3.81 2.16 2.26
N GLU A 45 4.84 2.05 1.43
CA GLU A 45 5.30 3.16 0.62
C GLU A 45 5.00 2.86 -0.82
N ILE A 46 4.39 3.80 -1.52
CA ILE A 46 3.91 3.57 -2.87
C ILE A 46 4.18 4.80 -3.72
N GLN A 47 4.65 4.56 -4.94
CA GLN A 47 5.04 5.59 -5.88
C GLN A 47 4.38 5.34 -7.22
N GLY A 48 3.78 6.37 -7.78
CA GLY A 48 3.09 6.31 -9.05
C GLY A 48 2.32 7.60 -9.29
N THR A 49 1.37 7.55 -10.22
CA THR A 49 0.43 8.68 -10.38
C THR A 49 -0.53 8.67 -9.19
N GLU A 50 -1.07 9.83 -8.87
CA GLU A 50 -2.05 9.92 -7.79
C GLU A 50 -3.24 8.99 -8.04
N GLU A 51 -3.73 8.95 -9.27
CA GLU A 51 -4.86 8.09 -9.65
C GLU A 51 -4.52 6.62 -9.47
N SER A 52 -3.31 6.20 -9.84
CA SER A 52 -2.89 4.81 -9.68
C SER A 52 -2.77 4.42 -8.21
N ILE A 53 -2.23 5.32 -7.38
CA ILE A 53 -2.13 5.08 -5.94
C ILE A 53 -3.52 4.95 -5.32
N ASP A 54 -4.45 5.83 -5.68
CA ASP A 54 -5.82 5.76 -5.19
C ASP A 54 -6.49 4.46 -5.60
N ALA A 55 -6.25 4.00 -6.83
CA ALA A 55 -6.79 2.73 -7.32
C ALA A 55 -6.25 1.54 -6.51
N VAL A 56 -4.97 1.57 -6.14
CA VAL A 56 -4.38 0.52 -5.30
C VAL A 56 -5.02 0.50 -3.92
N VAL A 57 -5.15 1.66 -3.29
CA VAL A 57 -5.77 1.76 -1.96
C VAL A 57 -7.22 1.25 -2.01
N LEU A 58 -7.97 1.63 -3.04
CA LEU A 58 -9.34 1.16 -3.21
C LEU A 58 -9.40 -0.35 -3.37
N ALA A 59 -8.49 -0.93 -4.17
CA ALA A 59 -8.43 -2.38 -4.37
C ALA A 59 -8.15 -3.11 -3.05
N ILE A 60 -7.28 -2.56 -2.20
CA ILE A 60 -7.01 -3.13 -0.88
C ILE A 60 -8.27 -3.09 -0.01
N GLN A 61 -8.97 -1.95 0.01
CA GLN A 61 -10.18 -1.77 0.80
C GLN A 61 -11.29 -2.74 0.40
N ARG A 62 -11.30 -3.20 -0.83
CA ARG A 62 -12.30 -4.15 -1.36
C ARG A 62 -12.01 -5.59 -0.97
N GLY A 63 -10.92 -5.87 -0.27
CA GLY A 63 -10.61 -7.21 0.22
C GLY A 63 -11.69 -7.71 1.17
N THR A 64 -12.10 -8.97 1.00
CA THR A 64 -13.24 -9.54 1.73
C THR A 64 -13.13 -9.41 3.24
N TYR A 65 -11.92 -9.58 3.77
CA TYR A 65 -11.69 -9.59 5.22
C TYR A 65 -10.92 -8.37 5.70
N VAL A 66 -10.60 -7.44 4.80
CA VAL A 66 -9.85 -6.23 5.16
C VAL A 66 -10.82 -5.21 5.74
N GLN A 67 -10.51 -4.71 6.94
CA GLN A 67 -11.24 -3.61 7.54
C GLN A 67 -10.24 -2.56 8.00
N ILE A 68 -10.17 -1.47 7.26
CA ILE A 68 -9.27 -0.36 7.59
C ILE A 68 -10.04 0.60 8.49
N GLU A 69 -9.62 0.68 9.75
CA GLU A 69 -10.22 1.59 10.73
C GLU A 69 -9.56 2.96 10.68
N ARG A 70 -8.27 2.99 10.35
CA ARG A 70 -7.52 4.23 10.27
C ARG A 70 -6.46 4.14 9.19
N MET A 71 -6.31 5.22 8.44
CA MET A 71 -5.29 5.35 7.40
C MET A 71 -4.65 6.72 7.52
N GLU A 72 -3.32 6.74 7.60
CA GLU A 72 -2.56 7.98 7.64
C GLU A 72 -1.60 7.99 6.45
N SER A 73 -1.65 9.04 5.64
CA SER A 73 -0.86 9.16 4.43
C SER A 73 -0.03 10.43 4.49
N THR A 74 1.26 10.29 4.22
CA THR A 74 2.22 11.40 4.23
C THR A 74 2.97 11.44 2.92
N ALA A 75 3.13 12.64 2.36
CA ALA A 75 3.92 12.84 1.15
C ALA A 75 5.40 12.60 1.44
N MET A 76 6.10 12.01 0.46
CA MET A 76 7.51 11.70 0.56
C MET A 76 8.22 12.09 -0.74
N PRO A 77 9.55 12.31 -0.68
CA PRO A 77 10.33 12.46 -1.90
C PRO A 77 10.28 11.20 -2.76
N LEU A 78 10.36 11.38 -4.06
CA LEU A 78 10.45 10.26 -4.99
C LEU A 78 11.75 9.50 -4.79
N ILE A 79 11.72 8.20 -5.06
CA ILE A 79 12.91 7.35 -5.13
C ILE A 79 13.15 7.05 -6.59
N GLU A 80 14.26 7.56 -7.12
CA GLU A 80 14.62 7.33 -8.52
C GLU A 80 15.09 5.90 -8.71
N GLY A 81 14.69 5.30 -9.83
CA GLY A 81 15.15 3.98 -10.21
C GLY A 81 14.50 2.84 -9.45
N GLU A 82 13.53 3.12 -8.58
CA GLU A 82 12.80 2.05 -7.90
C GLU A 82 12.03 1.20 -8.90
N ARG A 83 12.13 -0.13 -8.78
CA ARG A 83 11.46 -1.06 -9.68
C ARG A 83 10.60 -2.03 -8.89
N GLY A 84 9.38 -2.23 -9.39
CA GLY A 84 8.47 -3.21 -8.85
C GLY A 84 7.90 -2.85 -7.50
N PHE A 85 7.06 -3.73 -7.00
CA PHE A 85 6.43 -3.58 -5.68
C PHE A 85 6.65 -4.87 -4.91
N ARG A 86 7.19 -4.77 -3.70
CA ARG A 86 7.58 -5.95 -2.94
C ARG A 86 6.89 -6.02 -1.58
N THR A 87 6.69 -7.22 -1.10
CA THR A 87 6.26 -7.48 0.27
C THR A 87 7.48 -7.69 1.16
N GLU A 88 7.48 -7.08 2.31
CA GLU A 88 8.56 -7.20 3.29
C GLU A 88 8.07 -7.81 4.60
#